data_f44617deea850215ecb3bb3817c1520b
#
_entry.id   f44617deea850215ecb3bb3817c1520b
#
_cell.length_a   1.000
_cell.length_b   1.000
_cell.length_c   1.000
_cell.angle_alpha   90.00
_cell.angle_beta   90.00
_cell.angle_gamma   90.00
#
_symmetry.space_group_name_H-M   'P 1'
#
loop_
_entity.id
_entity.type
_entity.pdbx_description
1 polymer ?
#
loop_
_entity_poly.entity_id
_entity_poly.type
_entity_poly.pdbx_seq_one_letter_code
_entity_poly.pdbx_strand_id
1 'polypeptide(L)'
;AGQSEIRTGLESVKAQPGRLQVRAGARGACLIDDTYNANPASLKAAIRALANRPGRTVLVLGDMAELGPRAEDFHAAAGRQARDAGIDHLLTCGMLAGLTAEAFGKNACHFDSSQALIDSACQLLSPGLTVLVKGSRSAQMEVVADALICVSHDGAIAC
;
A
#
# COMPACT_ATOMS: atom_id res chain seq x y z
N ALA A 1 1.61 6.06 38.69
CA ALA A 1 1.54 6.44 37.29
C ALA A 1 0.15 6.11 36.73
N GLY A 2 -0.62 7.15 36.42
CA GLY A 2 -2.01 6.99 36.01
C GLY A 2 -2.13 6.57 34.56
N GLN A 3 -3.24 5.91 34.22
CA GLN A 3 -3.57 5.48 32.83
C GLN A 3 -3.59 6.64 31.82
N SER A 4 -3.69 7.89 32.28
CA SER A 4 -3.62 9.10 31.46
C SER A 4 -2.21 9.39 30.90
N GLU A 5 -1.15 9.07 31.66
CA GLU A 5 0.25 9.31 31.25
C GLU A 5 0.70 8.29 30.19
N ILE A 6 0.17 7.06 30.24
CA ILE A 6 0.43 6.02 29.23
C ILE A 6 -0.24 6.39 27.91
N ARG A 7 -1.43 6.96 27.96
CA ARG A 7 -2.19 7.38 26.76
C ARG A 7 -1.50 8.55 26.05
N THR A 8 -1.00 9.55 26.80
CA THR A 8 -0.27 10.69 26.26
C THR A 8 1.09 10.27 25.65
N GLY A 9 1.75 9.27 26.24
CA GLY A 9 3.01 8.73 25.71
C GLY A 9 2.84 7.99 24.37
N LEU A 10 1.69 7.34 24.14
CA LEU A 10 1.38 6.65 22.88
C LEU A 10 0.93 7.63 21.77
N GLU A 11 0.31 8.74 22.13
CA GLU A 11 -0.09 9.80 21.18
C GLU A 11 1.10 10.65 20.70
N SER A 12 2.24 10.64 21.42
CA SER A 12 3.45 11.39 21.05
C SER A 12 4.42 10.64 20.13
N VAL A 13 4.19 9.37 19.81
CA VAL A 13 4.96 8.65 18.80
C VAL A 13 4.50 9.15 17.43
N LYS A 14 5.16 10.18 16.90
CA LYS A 14 4.98 10.59 15.50
C LYS A 14 5.26 9.37 14.64
N ALA A 15 4.24 8.90 13.90
CA ALA A 15 4.41 7.84 12.93
C ALA A 15 5.57 8.19 12.01
N GLN A 16 6.58 7.31 11.93
CA GLN A 16 7.71 7.56 11.05
C GLN A 16 7.21 7.57 9.60
N PRO A 17 7.70 8.49 8.74
CA PRO A 17 7.33 8.53 7.34
C PRO A 17 7.48 7.14 6.68
N GLY A 18 6.46 6.72 5.92
CA GLY A 18 6.47 5.44 5.21
C GLY A 18 6.31 4.19 6.09
N ARG A 19 5.82 4.33 7.32
CA ARG A 19 5.56 3.18 8.23
C ARG A 19 4.11 3.23 8.71
N LEU A 20 3.20 2.58 7.98
CA LEU A 20 1.76 2.53 8.24
C LEU A 20 1.15 3.91 8.57
N GLN A 21 1.69 4.95 7.94
CA GLN A 21 1.25 6.31 8.15
C GLN A 21 -0.08 6.57 7.43
N VAL A 22 -1.13 6.89 8.19
CA VAL A 22 -2.43 7.24 7.62
C VAL A 22 -2.42 8.69 7.17
N ARG A 23 -2.79 8.93 5.91
CA ARG A 23 -2.82 10.25 5.27
C ARG A 23 -4.15 10.44 4.52
N ALA A 24 -4.58 11.67 4.34
CA ALA A 24 -5.69 11.97 3.45
C ALA A 24 -5.23 11.80 2.00
N GLY A 25 -5.86 10.89 1.29
CA GLY A 25 -5.64 10.70 -0.14
C GLY A 25 -6.50 11.64 -0.97
N ALA A 26 -6.17 11.76 -2.25
CA ALA A 26 -6.99 12.53 -3.19
C ALA A 26 -8.42 11.95 -3.31
N ARG A 27 -9.35 12.77 -3.76
CA ARG A 27 -10.78 12.40 -3.96
C ARG A 27 -11.47 11.82 -2.72
N GLY A 28 -11.01 12.16 -1.52
CA GLY A 28 -11.62 11.69 -0.27
C GLY A 28 -11.27 10.25 0.11
N ALA A 29 -10.29 9.63 -0.56
CA ALA A 29 -9.78 8.33 -0.18
C ALA A 29 -8.92 8.42 1.09
N CYS A 30 -8.73 7.30 1.77
CA CYS A 30 -7.75 7.14 2.85
C CYS A 30 -6.50 6.47 2.29
N LEU A 31 -5.33 7.06 2.51
CA LEU A 31 -4.04 6.48 2.13
C LEU A 31 -3.30 5.97 3.35
N ILE A 32 -2.78 4.76 3.29
CA ILE A 32 -1.83 4.21 4.26
C ILE A 32 -0.47 4.12 3.55
N ASP A 33 0.44 4.99 3.95
CA ASP A 33 1.82 5.02 3.45
C ASP A 33 2.69 4.06 4.29
N ASP A 34 3.08 2.94 3.69
CA ASP A 34 3.97 1.92 4.27
C ASP A 34 5.16 1.63 3.35
N THR A 35 5.67 2.69 2.73
CA THR A 35 6.66 2.63 1.64
C THR A 35 8.11 2.51 2.10
N TYR A 36 8.38 2.58 3.41
CA TYR A 36 9.75 2.57 3.92
C TYR A 36 10.53 1.31 3.53
N ASN A 37 9.91 0.14 3.65
CA ASN A 37 10.47 -1.15 3.24
C ASN A 37 9.38 -2.23 3.16
N ALA A 38 9.69 -3.35 2.51
CA ALA A 38 8.82 -4.52 2.42
C ALA A 38 9.61 -5.82 2.58
N ASN A 39 9.13 -6.66 3.48
CA ASN A 39 9.51 -8.06 3.60
C ASN A 39 8.25 -8.90 3.87
N PRO A 40 8.31 -10.24 3.79
CA PRO A 40 7.12 -11.08 3.94
C PRO A 40 6.36 -10.86 5.26
N ALA A 41 7.06 -10.66 6.37
CA ALA A 41 6.44 -10.46 7.68
C ALA A 41 5.74 -9.10 7.78
N SER A 42 6.41 -8.01 7.36
CA SER A 42 5.84 -6.67 7.38
C SER A 42 4.68 -6.53 6.39
N LEU A 43 4.75 -7.20 5.23
CA LEU A 43 3.67 -7.21 4.25
C LEU A 43 2.44 -7.95 4.78
N LYS A 44 2.63 -9.10 5.44
CA LYS A 44 1.53 -9.82 6.09
C LYS A 44 0.81 -8.95 7.14
N ALA A 45 1.57 -8.19 7.94
CA ALA A 45 1.00 -7.26 8.91
C ALA A 45 0.24 -6.11 8.23
N ALA A 46 0.78 -5.56 7.14
CA ALA A 46 0.14 -4.51 6.35
C ALA A 46 -1.17 -4.98 5.69
N ILE A 47 -1.18 -6.19 5.11
CA ILE A 47 -2.39 -6.79 4.54
C ILE A 47 -3.50 -6.93 5.61
N ARG A 48 -3.14 -7.39 6.81
CA ARG A 48 -4.11 -7.48 7.92
C ARG A 48 -4.64 -6.12 8.34
N ALA A 49 -3.77 -5.12 8.43
CA ALA A 49 -4.17 -3.75 8.77
C ALA A 49 -5.13 -3.18 7.72
N LEU A 50 -4.86 -3.41 6.44
CA LEU A 50 -5.71 -2.98 5.34
C LEU A 50 -7.06 -3.72 5.35
N ALA A 51 -7.06 -5.04 5.51
CA ALA A 51 -8.26 -5.88 5.53
C ALA A 51 -9.25 -5.50 6.66
N ASN A 52 -8.75 -4.92 7.76
CA ASN A 52 -9.57 -4.44 8.87
C ASN A 52 -10.15 -3.03 8.64
N ARG A 53 -9.85 -2.38 7.52
CA ARG A 53 -10.42 -1.06 7.20
C ARG A 53 -11.85 -1.19 6.70
N PRO A 54 -12.75 -0.25 7.09
CA PRO A 54 -14.09 -0.23 6.54
C PRO A 54 -14.07 0.20 5.06
N GLY A 55 -15.05 -0.25 4.30
CA GLY A 55 -15.21 0.09 2.90
C GLY A 55 -14.33 -0.73 1.97
N ARG A 56 -14.07 -0.20 0.79
CA ARG A 56 -13.26 -0.87 -0.24
C ARG A 56 -11.77 -0.71 0.03
N THR A 57 -10.99 -1.72 -0.34
CA THR A 57 -9.55 -1.78 -0.08
C THR A 57 -8.75 -2.04 -1.35
N VAL A 58 -7.65 -1.30 -1.49
CA VAL A 58 -6.68 -1.48 -2.58
C VAL A 58 -5.28 -1.63 -1.98
N LEU A 59 -4.59 -2.71 -2.32
CA LEU A 59 -3.17 -2.88 -2.04
C LEU A 59 -2.36 -2.48 -3.28
N VAL A 60 -1.44 -1.56 -3.11
CA VAL A 60 -0.47 -1.13 -4.14
C VAL A 60 0.90 -1.61 -3.72
N LEU A 61 1.51 -2.51 -4.48
CA LEU A 61 2.71 -3.22 -4.06
C LEU A 61 3.82 -3.15 -5.12
N GLY A 62 5.00 -2.71 -4.69
CA GLY A 62 6.27 -2.89 -5.40
C GLY A 62 6.98 -4.16 -4.99
N ASP A 63 8.14 -4.42 -5.61
CA ASP A 63 8.94 -5.60 -5.27
C ASP A 63 9.38 -5.60 -3.80
N MET A 64 9.49 -6.80 -3.24
CA MET A 64 10.23 -7.06 -2.02
C MET A 64 11.65 -7.47 -2.40
N ALA A 65 12.65 -6.73 -1.89
CA ALA A 65 14.06 -6.99 -2.17
C ALA A 65 14.69 -7.94 -1.12
N GLU A 66 15.89 -8.43 -1.44
CA GLU A 66 16.76 -9.19 -0.52
C GLU A 66 16.13 -10.48 0.05
N LEU A 67 15.29 -11.15 -0.72
CA LEU A 67 14.59 -12.37 -0.31
C LEU A 67 15.37 -13.66 -0.68
N GLY A 68 16.49 -13.53 -1.39
CA GLY A 68 17.30 -14.66 -1.82
C GLY A 68 16.58 -15.57 -2.83
N PRO A 69 16.94 -16.88 -2.87
CA PRO A 69 16.45 -17.79 -3.92
C PRO A 69 14.95 -18.10 -3.84
N ARG A 70 14.30 -17.74 -2.74
CA ARG A 70 12.84 -17.94 -2.56
C ARG A 70 12.01 -16.67 -2.85
N ALA A 71 12.61 -15.66 -3.50
CA ALA A 71 11.93 -14.39 -3.77
C ALA A 71 10.61 -14.58 -4.54
N GLU A 72 10.59 -15.44 -5.55
CA GLU A 72 9.38 -15.75 -6.33
C GLU A 72 8.29 -16.38 -5.46
N ASP A 73 8.65 -17.35 -4.60
CA ASP A 73 7.72 -18.01 -3.68
C ASP A 73 7.06 -17.00 -2.73
N PHE A 74 7.85 -16.07 -2.19
CA PHE A 74 7.34 -15.03 -1.29
C PHE A 74 6.39 -14.05 -1.98
N HIS A 75 6.68 -13.65 -3.22
CA HIS A 75 5.79 -12.79 -4.00
C HIS A 75 4.47 -13.51 -4.32
N ALA A 76 4.52 -14.74 -4.79
CA ALA A 76 3.31 -15.53 -5.02
C ALA A 76 2.50 -15.76 -3.72
N ALA A 77 3.18 -16.05 -2.60
CA ALA A 77 2.50 -16.19 -1.31
C ALA A 77 1.81 -14.90 -0.86
N ALA A 78 2.42 -13.74 -1.09
CA ALA A 78 1.83 -12.43 -0.79
C ALA A 78 0.51 -12.21 -1.55
N GLY A 79 0.45 -12.57 -2.83
CA GLY A 79 -0.78 -12.49 -3.63
C GLY A 79 -1.90 -13.34 -3.06
N ARG A 80 -1.60 -14.60 -2.73
CA ARG A 80 -2.58 -15.48 -2.07
C ARG A 80 -3.06 -14.92 -0.73
N GLN A 81 -2.14 -14.42 0.10
CA GLN A 81 -2.47 -13.84 1.40
C GLN A 81 -3.39 -12.62 1.28
N ALA A 82 -3.13 -11.73 0.32
CA ALA A 82 -3.96 -10.56 0.09
C ALA A 82 -5.37 -10.95 -0.39
N ARG A 83 -5.48 -11.90 -1.32
CA ARG A 83 -6.75 -12.45 -1.77
C ARG A 83 -7.53 -13.10 -0.62
N ASP A 84 -6.89 -13.97 0.14
CA ASP A 84 -7.53 -14.73 1.23
C ASP A 84 -7.93 -13.82 2.41
N ALA A 85 -7.26 -12.68 2.58
CA ALA A 85 -7.64 -11.63 3.52
C ALA A 85 -8.83 -10.77 3.05
N GLY A 86 -9.29 -10.93 1.82
CA GLY A 86 -10.44 -10.22 1.27
C GLY A 86 -10.11 -8.80 0.76
N ILE A 87 -8.88 -8.53 0.36
CA ILE A 87 -8.53 -7.27 -0.31
C ILE A 87 -9.27 -7.20 -1.65
N ASP A 88 -9.92 -6.07 -1.96
CA ASP A 88 -10.77 -5.95 -3.15
C ASP A 88 -9.96 -5.83 -4.46
N HIS A 89 -8.88 -5.07 -4.45
CA HIS A 89 -8.02 -4.86 -5.63
C HIS A 89 -6.53 -4.90 -5.25
N LEU A 90 -5.73 -5.40 -6.18
CA LEU A 90 -4.27 -5.39 -6.10
C LEU A 90 -3.67 -4.74 -7.35
N LEU A 91 -2.84 -3.72 -7.15
CA LEU A 91 -2.05 -3.09 -8.21
C LEU A 91 -0.58 -3.31 -7.92
N THR A 92 0.18 -3.78 -8.88
CA THR A 92 1.60 -4.10 -8.69
C THR A 92 2.49 -3.49 -9.78
N CYS A 93 3.72 -3.16 -9.41
CA CYS A 93 4.78 -2.74 -10.34
C CYS A 93 6.13 -3.28 -9.84
N GLY A 94 6.94 -3.82 -10.75
CA GLY A 94 8.25 -4.41 -10.44
C GLY A 94 8.45 -5.75 -11.13
N MET A 95 9.67 -6.27 -11.11
CA MET A 95 10.00 -7.52 -11.81
C MET A 95 9.31 -8.75 -11.23
N LEU A 96 9.25 -8.84 -9.89
CA LEU A 96 8.68 -9.99 -9.18
C LEU A 96 7.24 -9.74 -8.70
N ALA A 97 6.84 -8.48 -8.57
CA ALA A 97 5.50 -8.11 -8.12
C ALA A 97 4.39 -8.59 -9.09
N GLY A 98 4.73 -8.89 -10.34
CA GLY A 98 3.83 -9.57 -11.29
C GLY A 98 3.35 -10.93 -10.80
N LEU A 99 4.22 -11.70 -10.12
CA LEU A 99 3.85 -12.99 -9.51
C LEU A 99 2.84 -12.82 -8.37
N THR A 100 2.88 -11.70 -7.68
CA THR A 100 1.90 -11.35 -6.66
C THR A 100 0.52 -11.10 -7.29
N ALA A 101 0.48 -10.36 -8.40
CA ALA A 101 -0.75 -10.11 -9.14
C ALA A 101 -1.35 -11.40 -9.72
N GLU A 102 -0.53 -12.26 -10.32
CA GLU A 102 -0.95 -13.56 -10.84
C GLU A 102 -1.55 -14.46 -9.75
N ALA A 103 -0.88 -14.56 -8.61
CA ALA A 103 -1.34 -15.37 -7.48
C ALA A 103 -2.60 -14.80 -6.77
N PHE A 104 -2.80 -13.49 -6.82
CA PHE A 104 -4.03 -12.84 -6.37
C PHE A 104 -5.20 -13.18 -7.30
N GLY A 105 -4.97 -13.13 -8.62
CA GLY A 105 -5.95 -13.51 -9.63
C GLY A 105 -6.89 -12.35 -10.00
N LYS A 106 -8.18 -12.61 -10.02
CA LYS A 106 -9.19 -11.60 -10.41
C LYS A 106 -9.07 -10.31 -9.58
N ASN A 107 -9.20 -9.16 -10.23
CA ASN A 107 -9.05 -7.83 -9.66
C ASN A 107 -7.60 -7.46 -9.30
N ALA A 108 -6.61 -8.16 -9.83
CA ALA A 108 -5.22 -7.72 -9.82
C ALA A 108 -4.80 -7.18 -11.17
N CYS A 109 -3.98 -6.12 -11.16
CA CYS A 109 -3.34 -5.58 -12.35
C CYS A 109 -1.85 -5.37 -12.07
N HIS A 110 -1.03 -5.79 -13.02
CA HIS A 110 0.41 -5.54 -13.02
C HIS A 110 0.78 -4.50 -14.07
N PHE A 111 1.69 -3.60 -13.73
CA PHE A 111 2.11 -2.48 -14.58
C PHE A 111 3.63 -2.50 -14.78
N ASP A 112 4.07 -2.14 -15.98
CA ASP A 112 5.48 -2.07 -16.35
C ASP A 112 6.15 -0.77 -15.87
N SER A 113 5.37 0.22 -15.42
CA SER A 113 5.88 1.50 -14.92
C SER A 113 5.08 2.03 -13.76
N SER A 114 5.76 2.78 -12.88
CA SER A 114 5.12 3.47 -11.76
C SER A 114 4.08 4.48 -12.25
N GLN A 115 4.28 5.13 -13.40
CA GLN A 115 3.33 6.10 -13.94
C GLN A 115 2.02 5.42 -14.34
N ALA A 116 2.07 4.30 -15.05
CA ALA A 116 0.87 3.55 -15.44
C ALA A 116 0.10 3.03 -14.21
N LEU A 117 0.84 2.59 -13.17
CA LEU A 117 0.25 2.20 -11.91
C LEU A 117 -0.44 3.38 -11.21
N ILE A 118 0.21 4.56 -11.15
CA ILE A 118 -0.35 5.79 -10.56
C ILE A 118 -1.64 6.15 -11.29
N ASP A 119 -1.64 6.20 -12.62
CA ASP A 119 -2.81 6.57 -13.42
C ASP A 119 -3.99 5.64 -13.15
N SER A 120 -3.73 4.34 -13.04
CA SER A 120 -4.77 3.35 -12.70
C SER A 120 -5.25 3.50 -11.25
N ALA A 121 -4.35 3.68 -10.30
CA ALA A 121 -4.70 3.87 -8.90
C ALA A 121 -5.56 5.14 -8.69
N CYS A 122 -5.20 6.24 -9.35
CA CYS A 122 -5.94 7.49 -9.31
C CYS A 122 -7.40 7.35 -9.77
N GLN A 123 -7.67 6.48 -10.76
CA GLN A 123 -9.03 6.23 -11.24
C GLN A 123 -9.90 5.51 -10.21
N LEU A 124 -9.30 4.75 -9.29
CA LEU A 124 -10.01 4.03 -8.23
C LEU A 124 -10.32 4.92 -7.02
N LEU A 125 -9.60 6.03 -6.84
CA LEU A 125 -9.74 6.89 -5.67
C LEU A 125 -11.17 7.45 -5.56
N SER A 126 -11.76 7.25 -4.39
CA SER A 126 -13.11 7.70 -4.07
C SER A 126 -13.32 7.72 -2.55
N PRO A 127 -14.32 8.44 -2.04
CA PRO A 127 -14.68 8.36 -0.63
C PRO A 127 -15.00 6.92 -0.21
N GLY A 128 -14.53 6.51 0.97
CA GLY A 128 -14.72 5.16 1.49
C GLY A 128 -13.74 4.11 0.96
N LEU A 129 -12.81 4.51 0.08
CA LEU A 129 -11.70 3.66 -0.35
C LEU A 129 -10.49 3.85 0.58
N THR A 130 -9.86 2.75 1.00
CA THR A 130 -8.54 2.76 1.64
C THR A 130 -7.52 2.14 0.70
N VAL A 131 -6.46 2.88 0.41
CA VAL A 131 -5.31 2.43 -0.39
C VAL A 131 -4.11 2.27 0.53
N LEU A 132 -3.45 1.12 0.51
CA LEU A 132 -2.15 0.91 1.18
C LEU A 132 -1.06 0.77 0.14
N VAL A 133 -0.02 1.59 0.24
CA VAL A 133 1.15 1.56 -0.65
C VAL A 133 2.35 1.01 0.08
N LYS A 134 2.99 -0.03 -0.47
CA LYS A 134 4.14 -0.70 0.12
C LYS A 134 5.11 -1.23 -0.93
N GLY A 135 6.38 -1.30 -0.58
CA GLY A 135 7.45 -1.88 -1.40
C GLY A 135 8.80 -1.79 -0.69
N SER A 136 9.80 -2.48 -1.22
CA SER A 136 11.18 -2.32 -0.74
C SER A 136 11.71 -0.92 -1.04
N ARG A 137 12.81 -0.53 -0.37
CA ARG A 137 13.46 0.77 -0.63
C ARG A 137 13.80 0.97 -2.11
N SER A 138 14.26 -0.08 -2.78
CA SER A 138 14.60 -0.03 -4.21
C SER A 138 13.39 0.12 -5.13
N ALA A 139 12.21 -0.23 -4.68
CA ALA A 139 10.97 -0.08 -5.45
C ALA A 139 10.46 1.37 -5.50
N GLN A 140 10.96 2.26 -4.63
CA GLN A 140 10.64 3.70 -4.59
C GLN A 140 9.14 4.00 -4.58
N MET A 141 8.39 3.21 -3.83
CA MET A 141 6.92 3.32 -3.81
C MET A 141 6.41 4.59 -3.13
N GLU A 142 7.27 5.36 -2.47
CA GLU A 142 6.97 6.71 -1.97
C GLU A 142 6.53 7.66 -3.10
N VAL A 143 7.08 7.51 -4.30
CA VAL A 143 6.65 8.29 -5.48
C VAL A 143 5.18 8.04 -5.81
N VAL A 144 4.75 6.78 -5.69
CA VAL A 144 3.34 6.41 -5.89
C VAL A 144 2.47 6.97 -4.76
N ALA A 145 2.89 6.79 -3.50
CA ALA A 145 2.13 7.30 -2.36
C ALA A 145 1.94 8.82 -2.43
N ASP A 146 2.99 9.57 -2.77
CA ASP A 146 2.93 11.02 -2.89
C ASP A 146 2.02 11.48 -4.04
N ALA A 147 2.02 10.77 -5.16
CA ALA A 147 1.12 11.07 -6.27
C ALA A 147 -0.37 10.89 -5.90
N LEU A 148 -0.69 9.91 -5.05
CA LEU A 148 -2.07 9.66 -4.60
C LEU A 148 -2.57 10.67 -3.55
N ILE A 149 -1.71 11.54 -3.04
CA ILE A 149 -2.06 12.60 -2.10
C ILE A 149 -2.24 13.94 -2.79
N CYS A 150 -1.64 14.15 -3.96
CA CYS A 150 -1.59 15.45 -4.64
C CYS A 150 -2.98 16.06 -4.86
N VAL A 151 -3.23 17.13 -4.13
CA VAL A 151 -4.27 18.12 -4.42
C VAL A 151 -3.56 19.29 -5.08
N SER A 152 -3.83 19.58 -6.35
CA SER A 152 -3.31 20.79 -6.97
C SER A 152 -3.82 22.04 -6.24
N HIS A 153 -2.97 23.06 -6.12
CA HIS A 153 -3.28 24.33 -5.45
C HIS A 153 -4.49 25.08 -6.05
N ASP A 154 -4.97 24.68 -7.22
CA ASP A 154 -6.11 25.31 -7.93
C ASP A 154 -7.43 24.52 -7.79
N GLY A 155 -7.56 23.63 -6.82
CA GLY A 155 -8.78 22.86 -6.62
C GLY A 155 -9.05 21.79 -7.70
N ALA A 156 -8.19 21.68 -8.71
CA ALA A 156 -8.18 20.58 -9.64
C ALA A 156 -7.33 19.44 -9.05
N ILE A 157 -7.91 18.27 -8.92
CA ILE A 157 -7.22 17.06 -8.49
C ILE A 157 -6.35 16.62 -9.68
N ALA A 158 -5.04 16.77 -9.56
CA ALA A 158 -4.10 16.19 -10.52
C ALA A 158 -3.89 14.71 -10.14
N CYS A 159 -4.65 13.83 -10.72
CA CYS A 159 -4.36 12.42 -10.90
C CYS A 159 -4.37 12.12 -12.37
#